data_972e7c90b68aa8a06609c13927d7813c
#
_entry.id   972e7c90b68aa8a06609c13927d7813c
#
_cell.length_a   1.000
_cell.length_b   1.000
_cell.length_c   1.000
_cell.angle_alpha   90.00
_cell.angle_beta   90.00
_cell.angle_gamma   90.00
#
_symmetry.space_group_name_H-M   'P 1'
#
loop_
_entity.id
_entity.type
_entity.pdbx_description
1 polymer ?
#
loop_
_entity_poly.entity_id
_entity_poly.type
_entity_poly.pdbx_seq_one_letter_code
_entity_poly.pdbx_strand_id
1 'polypeptide(L)'
;WYQAPDSTGEYAVGWNEIKGDWYYFNQTGILLQNQWKKWNNRWFYLTDSGAAAKNWKKIDGIWYYFNKENQMEIGWIQDKEQWYYLDVDGSMKTGWLQYKGQWYYFAQSGEMKTGWVKDKETWYYMDSTGIMKTGEIEVSGHHYYLEESGAMKQGWLKKANDWYFYKTDGSRAVGWIKDKDKWYFLKENGQLLVNGKTPEGYTVDSSGAWLVDVPVEKSTTTKVTSNSETKESKEVVKKDLENRETSQHEGVTSFSTSQDLTSVISQSSETSANKSELEQ
;
A
#
# COMPACT_ATOMS: atom_id res chain seq x y z
N TRP A 1 35.59 4.56 -31.40
CA TRP A 1 35.10 5.00 -32.73
C TRP A 1 35.36 6.49 -32.84
N TYR A 2 35.86 6.96 -33.98
CA TYR A 2 35.98 8.37 -34.35
C TYR A 2 34.87 8.68 -35.35
N GLN A 3 34.22 9.83 -35.21
CA GLN A 3 33.48 10.35 -36.35
C GLN A 3 34.49 10.80 -37.40
N ALA A 4 34.22 10.49 -38.66
CA ALA A 4 35.09 11.00 -39.77
C ALA A 4 35.20 12.54 -39.65
N PRO A 5 36.40 13.11 -39.92
CA PRO A 5 36.54 14.57 -39.91
C PRO A 5 35.56 15.16 -40.93
N ASP A 6 35.10 16.36 -40.67
CA ASP A 6 34.26 17.14 -41.56
C ASP A 6 35.05 17.66 -42.77
N SER A 7 34.44 18.50 -43.60
CA SER A 7 35.08 19.10 -44.76
C SER A 7 36.28 20.04 -44.42
N THR A 8 36.43 20.41 -43.13
CA THR A 8 37.59 21.20 -42.65
C THR A 8 38.71 20.32 -42.12
N GLY A 9 38.54 19.01 -42.02
CA GLY A 9 39.49 18.07 -41.45
C GLY A 9 39.44 17.97 -39.93
N GLU A 10 38.41 18.57 -39.27
CA GLU A 10 38.26 18.55 -37.82
C GLU A 10 37.36 17.39 -37.38
N TYR A 11 37.73 16.77 -36.25
CA TYR A 11 36.91 15.76 -35.63
C TYR A 11 35.79 16.43 -34.79
N ALA A 12 34.59 15.81 -34.84
CA ALA A 12 33.51 16.23 -33.94
C ALA A 12 33.95 16.14 -32.47
N VAL A 13 33.63 17.17 -31.68
CA VAL A 13 33.82 17.23 -30.25
C VAL A 13 32.53 17.67 -29.55
N GLY A 14 32.39 17.28 -28.30
CA GLY A 14 31.17 17.60 -27.53
C GLY A 14 29.95 16.74 -27.97
N TRP A 15 28.77 17.30 -27.77
CA TRP A 15 27.50 16.66 -28.12
C TRP A 15 27.24 16.76 -29.61
N ASN A 16 26.93 15.62 -30.23
CA ASN A 16 26.58 15.53 -31.65
C ASN A 16 25.38 14.59 -31.84
N GLU A 17 24.40 15.02 -32.60
CA GLU A 17 23.25 14.20 -32.98
C GLU A 17 23.55 13.43 -34.29
N ILE A 18 23.43 12.11 -34.24
CA ILE A 18 23.66 11.24 -35.38
C ILE A 18 22.47 10.30 -35.49
N LYS A 19 21.70 10.42 -36.60
CA LYS A 19 20.50 9.61 -36.87
C LYS A 19 19.46 9.62 -35.77
N GLY A 20 19.29 10.74 -35.08
CA GLY A 20 18.30 10.93 -34.01
C GLY A 20 18.76 10.46 -32.62
N ASP A 21 19.99 10.02 -32.47
CA ASP A 21 20.63 9.73 -31.18
C ASP A 21 21.77 10.69 -30.89
N TRP A 22 21.88 11.07 -29.62
CA TRP A 22 22.93 11.96 -29.13
C TRP A 22 24.15 11.19 -28.67
N TYR A 23 25.34 11.65 -29.11
CA TYR A 23 26.65 11.10 -28.77
C TYR A 23 27.55 12.19 -28.21
N TYR A 24 28.48 11.81 -27.36
CA TYR A 24 29.48 12.76 -26.84
C TYR A 24 30.89 12.32 -27.19
N PHE A 25 31.60 13.21 -27.89
CA PHE A 25 33.03 13.05 -28.23
C PHE A 25 33.86 13.92 -27.30
N ASN A 26 34.99 13.37 -26.81
CA ASN A 26 35.91 14.15 -26.00
C ASN A 26 36.69 15.17 -26.87
N GLN A 27 37.56 15.94 -26.25
CA GLN A 27 38.33 16.99 -26.94
C GLN A 27 39.30 16.43 -28.01
N THR A 28 39.58 15.14 -28.02
CA THR A 28 40.41 14.46 -29.04
C THR A 28 39.55 13.70 -30.07
N GLY A 29 38.24 13.95 -30.12
CA GLY A 29 37.33 13.30 -31.07
C GLY A 29 36.98 11.85 -30.74
N ILE A 30 37.32 11.34 -29.55
CA ILE A 30 37.01 9.96 -29.15
C ILE A 30 35.60 9.90 -28.57
N LEU A 31 34.77 8.97 -29.10
CA LEU A 31 33.45 8.69 -28.59
C LEU A 31 33.50 8.13 -27.16
N LEU A 32 32.75 8.73 -26.25
CA LEU A 32 32.58 8.19 -24.89
C LEU A 32 31.49 7.11 -24.87
N GLN A 33 31.74 6.03 -24.11
CA GLN A 33 30.85 4.87 -24.01
C GLN A 33 30.86 4.34 -22.56
N ASN A 34 29.77 3.70 -22.15
CA ASN A 34 29.62 3.03 -20.85
C ASN A 34 30.01 3.90 -19.65
N GLN A 35 29.58 5.15 -19.66
CA GLN A 35 29.93 6.07 -18.59
C GLN A 35 28.91 7.19 -18.38
N TRP A 36 28.90 7.69 -17.16
CA TRP A 36 28.15 8.86 -16.79
C TRP A 36 28.82 10.15 -17.28
N LYS A 37 28.03 11.08 -17.78
CA LYS A 37 28.45 12.39 -18.23
C LYS A 37 27.63 13.48 -17.56
N LYS A 38 28.27 14.37 -16.81
CA LYS A 38 27.63 15.59 -16.32
C LYS A 38 27.83 16.71 -17.34
N TRP A 39 26.73 17.38 -17.72
CA TRP A 39 26.73 18.52 -18.62
C TRP A 39 25.66 19.52 -18.21
N ASN A 40 25.98 20.80 -18.09
CA ASN A 40 25.07 21.87 -17.66
C ASN A 40 24.22 21.47 -16.44
N ASN A 41 24.87 20.96 -15.41
CA ASN A 41 24.25 20.48 -14.16
C ASN A 41 23.26 19.30 -14.31
N ARG A 42 23.18 18.68 -15.49
CA ARG A 42 22.36 17.49 -15.76
C ARG A 42 23.24 16.27 -15.94
N TRP A 43 22.73 15.08 -15.59
CA TRP A 43 23.40 13.81 -15.78
C TRP A 43 22.86 13.10 -17.01
N PHE A 44 23.75 12.48 -17.75
CA PHE A 44 23.51 11.65 -18.93
C PHE A 44 24.26 10.34 -18.74
N TYR A 45 23.81 9.29 -19.39
CA TYR A 45 24.57 8.05 -19.47
C TYR A 45 24.82 7.69 -20.94
N LEU A 46 26.07 7.51 -21.27
CA LEU A 46 26.47 7.09 -22.59
C LEU A 46 26.56 5.56 -22.60
N THR A 47 25.71 4.92 -23.39
CA THR A 47 25.56 3.46 -23.45
C THR A 47 26.79 2.79 -24.05
N ASP A 48 26.75 1.47 -24.17
CA ASP A 48 27.77 0.66 -24.87
C ASP A 48 27.92 1.03 -26.37
N SER A 49 26.84 1.51 -27.00
CA SER A 49 26.90 2.07 -28.38
C SER A 49 27.46 3.50 -28.42
N GLY A 50 27.62 4.16 -27.27
CA GLY A 50 27.93 5.58 -27.13
C GLY A 50 26.72 6.52 -27.22
N ALA A 51 25.55 6.00 -27.61
CA ALA A 51 24.32 6.81 -27.61
C ALA A 51 23.91 7.17 -26.18
N ALA A 52 23.45 8.40 -25.99
CA ALA A 52 22.88 8.83 -24.72
C ALA A 52 21.60 8.06 -24.42
N ALA A 53 21.48 7.57 -23.19
CA ALA A 53 20.33 6.78 -22.74
C ALA A 53 19.02 7.56 -22.86
N LYS A 54 17.94 6.85 -23.17
CA LYS A 54 16.55 7.32 -23.22
C LYS A 54 15.68 6.37 -22.42
N ASN A 55 14.62 6.87 -21.81
CA ASN A 55 13.67 6.08 -21.04
C ASN A 55 14.37 5.26 -19.92
N TRP A 56 13.78 4.15 -19.56
CA TRP A 56 14.34 3.27 -18.53
C TRP A 56 15.64 2.59 -19.00
N LYS A 57 16.68 2.73 -18.19
CA LYS A 57 17.96 2.04 -18.41
C LYS A 57 18.46 1.44 -17.11
N LYS A 58 18.83 0.15 -17.15
CA LYS A 58 19.49 -0.52 -16.04
C LYS A 58 21.01 -0.38 -16.19
N ILE A 59 21.65 0.21 -15.16
CA ILE A 59 23.09 0.47 -15.13
C ILE A 59 23.61 -0.12 -13.82
N ASP A 60 24.55 -1.04 -13.89
CA ASP A 60 25.13 -1.74 -12.74
C ASP A 60 24.09 -2.33 -11.77
N GLY A 61 23.00 -2.88 -12.34
CA GLY A 61 21.92 -3.50 -11.57
C GLY A 61 20.84 -2.53 -11.08
N ILE A 62 21.03 -1.22 -11.19
CA ILE A 62 20.11 -0.17 -10.73
C ILE A 62 19.36 0.42 -11.93
N TRP A 63 18.06 0.69 -11.76
CA TRP A 63 17.24 1.35 -12.78
C TRP A 63 17.29 2.86 -12.63
N TYR A 64 17.42 3.54 -13.78
CA TYR A 64 17.38 4.99 -13.97
C TYR A 64 16.40 5.33 -15.07
N TYR A 65 15.86 6.53 -15.05
CA TYR A 65 15.01 7.05 -16.12
C TYR A 65 15.64 8.29 -16.76
N PHE A 66 15.65 8.33 -18.09
CA PHE A 66 16.14 9.45 -18.87
C PHE A 66 15.00 10.01 -19.72
N ASN A 67 14.79 11.33 -19.62
CA ASN A 67 13.74 12.01 -20.36
C ASN A 67 14.02 12.07 -21.87
N LYS A 68 13.12 12.74 -22.60
CA LYS A 68 13.25 12.91 -24.07
C LYS A 68 14.48 13.71 -24.50
N GLU A 69 15.05 14.52 -23.60
CA GLU A 69 16.30 15.24 -23.76
C GLU A 69 17.52 14.39 -23.31
N ASN A 70 17.37 13.10 -23.04
CA ASN A 70 18.38 12.17 -22.54
C ASN A 70 18.93 12.53 -21.14
N GLN A 71 18.28 13.42 -20.40
CA GLN A 71 18.67 13.82 -19.06
C GLN A 71 18.13 12.83 -18.04
N MET A 72 18.96 12.44 -17.07
CA MET A 72 18.55 11.63 -15.94
C MET A 72 17.52 12.40 -15.09
N GLU A 73 16.39 11.77 -14.84
CA GLU A 73 15.34 12.31 -13.98
C GLU A 73 15.57 11.95 -12.51
N ILE A 74 14.99 12.78 -11.63
CA ILE A 74 14.93 12.59 -10.17
C ILE A 74 13.54 12.98 -9.67
N GLY A 75 13.12 12.42 -8.53
CA GLY A 75 11.81 12.69 -7.96
C GLY A 75 10.71 11.90 -8.65
N TRP A 76 9.50 12.42 -8.62
CA TRP A 76 8.33 11.76 -9.18
C TRP A 76 8.29 11.80 -10.69
N ILE A 77 8.06 10.66 -11.31
CA ILE A 77 7.82 10.54 -12.75
C ILE A 77 6.60 9.67 -13.01
N GLN A 78 5.93 9.89 -14.13
CA GLN A 78 4.88 9.03 -14.62
C GLN A 78 5.31 8.43 -15.97
N ASP A 79 5.27 7.10 -16.06
CA ASP A 79 5.48 6.37 -17.30
C ASP A 79 4.34 5.36 -17.50
N LYS A 80 3.67 5.40 -18.66
CA LYS A 80 2.54 4.51 -19.00
C LYS A 80 1.48 4.42 -17.90
N GLU A 81 1.06 5.59 -17.39
CA GLU A 81 0.06 5.74 -16.33
C GLU A 81 0.48 5.21 -14.94
N GLN A 82 1.71 4.69 -14.78
CA GLN A 82 2.25 4.25 -13.50
C GLN A 82 3.19 5.33 -12.92
N TRP A 83 3.11 5.51 -11.61
CA TRP A 83 3.98 6.44 -10.90
C TRP A 83 5.21 5.73 -10.36
N TYR A 84 6.35 6.40 -10.48
CA TYR A 84 7.66 5.99 -10.00
C TYR A 84 8.31 7.14 -9.23
N TYR A 85 9.28 6.80 -8.40
CA TYR A 85 10.12 7.79 -7.72
C TYR A 85 11.58 7.46 -7.95
N LEU A 86 12.35 8.47 -8.37
CA LEU A 86 13.80 8.39 -8.52
C LEU A 86 14.44 9.15 -7.36
N ASP A 87 15.33 8.51 -6.63
CA ASP A 87 16.09 9.15 -5.55
C ASP A 87 16.98 10.28 -6.09
N VAL A 88 17.61 11.05 -5.21
CA VAL A 88 18.45 12.20 -5.60
C VAL A 88 19.65 11.83 -6.46
N ASP A 89 20.08 10.58 -6.42
CA ASP A 89 21.11 10.00 -7.28
C ASP A 89 20.57 9.43 -8.60
N GLY A 90 19.27 9.57 -8.85
CA GLY A 90 18.54 9.05 -10.01
C GLY A 90 18.11 7.59 -9.90
N SER A 91 18.48 6.87 -8.84
CA SER A 91 18.12 5.46 -8.67
C SER A 91 16.63 5.29 -8.42
N MET A 92 16.01 4.29 -9.09
CA MET A 92 14.59 3.96 -8.95
C MET A 92 14.28 3.44 -7.55
N LYS A 93 13.31 4.06 -6.90
CA LYS A 93 12.84 3.66 -5.57
C LYS A 93 12.05 2.35 -5.60
N THR A 94 12.28 1.51 -4.61
CA THR A 94 11.48 0.34 -4.28
C THR A 94 11.20 0.29 -2.78
N GLY A 95 10.15 -0.39 -2.35
CA GLY A 95 9.75 -0.43 -0.95
C GLY A 95 9.21 0.91 -0.44
N TRP A 96 9.41 1.16 0.84
CA TRP A 96 8.86 2.34 1.52
C TRP A 96 9.60 3.64 1.21
N LEU A 97 8.85 4.70 1.01
CA LEU A 97 9.31 6.08 0.87
C LEU A 97 8.51 7.00 1.79
N GLN A 98 9.18 7.78 2.61
CA GLN A 98 8.55 8.94 3.25
C GLN A 98 8.85 10.19 2.44
N TYR A 99 7.81 10.83 1.91
CA TYR A 99 7.91 12.06 1.12
C TYR A 99 6.94 13.11 1.65
N LYS A 100 7.44 14.27 2.02
CA LYS A 100 6.65 15.37 2.62
C LYS A 100 5.75 14.94 3.78
N GLY A 101 6.27 14.05 4.65
CA GLY A 101 5.54 13.54 5.81
C GLY A 101 4.53 12.43 5.52
N GLN A 102 4.31 12.06 4.26
CA GLN A 102 3.44 10.95 3.85
C GLN A 102 4.25 9.72 3.48
N TRP A 103 3.69 8.52 3.74
CA TRP A 103 4.30 7.26 3.37
C TRP A 103 3.71 6.72 2.08
N TYR A 104 4.59 6.22 1.21
CA TYR A 104 4.30 5.56 -0.06
C TYR A 104 5.00 4.21 -0.11
N TYR A 105 4.48 3.30 -0.92
CA TYR A 105 5.10 2.00 -1.14
C TYR A 105 5.26 1.73 -2.63
N PHE A 106 6.47 1.29 -3.02
CA PHE A 106 6.81 0.95 -4.40
C PHE A 106 7.10 -0.55 -4.52
N ALA A 107 6.57 -1.18 -5.57
CA ALA A 107 6.86 -2.56 -5.89
C ALA A 107 8.36 -2.77 -6.18
N GLN A 108 8.81 -4.01 -6.26
CA GLN A 108 10.17 -4.33 -6.70
C GLN A 108 10.43 -3.92 -8.16
N SER A 109 9.38 -3.82 -8.97
CA SER A 109 9.42 -3.30 -10.35
C SER A 109 9.41 -1.76 -10.41
N GLY A 110 9.27 -1.09 -9.27
CA GLY A 110 9.34 0.37 -9.10
C GLY A 110 8.01 1.10 -9.13
N GLU A 111 6.89 0.44 -9.48
CA GLU A 111 5.59 1.13 -9.53
C GLU A 111 5.08 1.46 -8.13
N MET A 112 4.57 2.68 -7.95
CA MET A 112 3.83 3.08 -6.76
C MET A 112 2.58 2.21 -6.59
N LYS A 113 2.36 1.71 -5.39
CA LYS A 113 1.20 0.87 -5.07
C LYS A 113 0.05 1.69 -4.50
N THR A 114 -1.16 1.26 -4.86
CA THR A 114 -2.44 1.72 -4.29
C THR A 114 -3.22 0.51 -3.79
N GLY A 115 -4.21 0.71 -2.92
CA GLY A 115 -4.97 -0.38 -2.32
C GLY A 115 -4.16 -1.15 -1.28
N TRP A 116 -4.51 -2.42 -1.08
CA TRP A 116 -3.86 -3.27 -0.09
C TRP A 116 -2.44 -3.67 -0.51
N VAL A 117 -1.50 -3.49 0.40
CA VAL A 117 -0.09 -3.84 0.25
C VAL A 117 0.34 -4.74 1.40
N LYS A 118 0.94 -5.88 1.08
CA LYS A 118 1.57 -6.75 2.08
C LYS A 118 3.09 -6.55 2.02
N ASP A 119 3.66 -6.03 3.12
CA ASP A 119 5.10 -6.00 3.33
C ASP A 119 5.47 -6.97 4.44
N LYS A 120 6.28 -7.99 4.11
CA LYS A 120 6.53 -9.13 4.98
C LYS A 120 5.21 -9.80 5.38
N GLU A 121 4.90 -9.85 6.68
CA GLU A 121 3.65 -10.45 7.17
C GLU A 121 2.58 -9.40 7.55
N THR A 122 2.83 -8.10 7.29
CA THR A 122 1.96 -7.01 7.69
C THR A 122 1.24 -6.40 6.49
N TRP A 123 -0.07 -6.19 6.61
CA TRP A 123 -0.88 -5.51 5.62
C TRP A 123 -0.98 -4.02 5.92
N TYR A 124 -0.97 -3.24 4.86
CA TYR A 124 -1.11 -1.78 4.82
C TYR A 124 -2.12 -1.40 3.75
N TYR A 125 -2.71 -0.23 3.84
CA TYR A 125 -3.60 0.28 2.81
C TYR A 125 -3.11 1.64 2.31
N MET A 126 -2.94 1.73 0.99
CA MET A 126 -2.58 2.94 0.26
C MET A 126 -3.83 3.48 -0.42
N ASP A 127 -4.14 4.77 -0.27
CA ASP A 127 -5.28 5.35 -0.97
C ASP A 127 -5.02 5.49 -2.49
N SER A 128 -5.97 6.04 -3.23
CA SER A 128 -5.86 6.22 -4.69
C SER A 128 -4.70 7.12 -5.10
N THR A 129 -4.18 7.94 -4.20
CA THR A 129 -3.00 8.80 -4.43
C THR A 129 -1.69 8.13 -4.02
N GLY A 130 -1.74 6.89 -3.54
CA GLY A 130 -0.59 6.14 -3.05
C GLY A 130 -0.19 6.45 -1.60
N ILE A 131 -0.94 7.29 -0.89
CA ILE A 131 -0.65 7.65 0.50
C ILE A 131 -1.14 6.55 1.45
N MET A 132 -0.25 6.10 2.34
CA MET A 132 -0.57 5.12 3.38
C MET A 132 -1.64 5.68 4.35
N LYS A 133 -2.69 4.89 4.58
CA LYS A 133 -3.77 5.24 5.51
C LYS A 133 -3.47 4.76 6.92
N THR A 134 -4.05 5.48 7.89
CA THR A 134 -4.09 5.13 9.31
C THR A 134 -5.51 5.38 9.83
N GLY A 135 -5.87 4.77 10.96
CA GLY A 135 -7.20 4.89 11.54
C GLY A 135 -8.23 4.00 10.85
N GLU A 136 -9.50 4.39 10.94
CA GLU A 136 -10.60 3.64 10.33
C GLU A 136 -10.70 3.91 8.84
N ILE A 137 -10.86 2.84 8.07
CA ILE A 137 -11.16 2.90 6.63
C ILE A 137 -12.30 1.95 6.30
N GLU A 138 -12.99 2.25 5.21
CA GLU A 138 -13.96 1.36 4.60
C GLU A 138 -13.50 0.98 3.19
N VAL A 139 -13.45 -0.32 2.91
CA VAL A 139 -13.06 -0.84 1.61
C VAL A 139 -14.07 -1.92 1.21
N SER A 140 -14.72 -1.74 0.08
CA SER A 140 -15.73 -2.69 -0.46
C SER A 140 -16.81 -3.06 0.56
N GLY A 141 -17.29 -2.09 1.34
CA GLY A 141 -18.34 -2.29 2.36
C GLY A 141 -17.87 -2.96 3.66
N HIS A 142 -16.58 -3.20 3.81
CA HIS A 142 -15.97 -3.71 5.05
C HIS A 142 -15.16 -2.63 5.76
N HIS A 143 -15.27 -2.57 7.08
CA HIS A 143 -14.51 -1.66 7.91
C HIS A 143 -13.22 -2.31 8.38
N TYR A 144 -12.13 -1.55 8.34
CA TYR A 144 -10.79 -1.94 8.80
C TYR A 144 -10.23 -0.86 9.72
N TYR A 145 -9.26 -1.20 10.50
CA TYR A 145 -8.49 -0.26 11.31
C TYR A 145 -7.01 -0.42 11.02
N LEU A 146 -6.36 0.68 10.64
CA LEU A 146 -4.91 0.76 10.44
C LEU A 146 -4.33 1.48 11.67
N GLU A 147 -3.36 0.87 12.32
CA GLU A 147 -2.66 1.47 13.46
C GLU A 147 -1.91 2.75 13.02
N GLU A 148 -1.35 3.51 13.96
CA GLU A 148 -0.55 4.71 13.63
C GLU A 148 0.66 4.38 12.74
N SER A 149 1.19 3.17 12.86
CA SER A 149 2.22 2.62 11.97
C SER A 149 1.75 2.31 10.55
N GLY A 150 0.44 2.38 10.28
CA GLY A 150 -0.22 1.92 9.07
C GLY A 150 -0.55 0.43 9.06
N ALA A 151 -0.09 -0.34 10.04
CA ALA A 151 -0.32 -1.78 10.11
C ALA A 151 -1.81 -2.11 10.30
N MET A 152 -2.34 -3.04 9.52
CA MET A 152 -3.72 -3.51 9.62
C MET A 152 -3.95 -4.22 10.96
N LYS A 153 -4.95 -3.76 11.70
CA LYS A 153 -5.35 -4.32 13.00
C LYS A 153 -6.01 -5.68 12.85
N GLN A 154 -5.64 -6.59 13.74
CA GLN A 154 -6.31 -7.86 13.96
C GLN A 154 -6.56 -8.03 15.47
N GLY A 155 -7.59 -8.80 15.84
CA GLY A 155 -7.97 -9.03 17.22
C GLY A 155 -8.66 -7.84 17.87
N TRP A 156 -8.63 -7.78 19.18
CA TRP A 156 -9.32 -6.78 19.97
C TRP A 156 -8.69 -5.39 19.88
N LEU A 157 -9.55 -4.38 19.73
CA LEU A 157 -9.19 -2.96 19.80
C LEU A 157 -10.13 -2.25 20.77
N LYS A 158 -9.55 -1.56 21.75
CA LYS A 158 -10.30 -0.63 22.59
C LYS A 158 -10.23 0.78 21.99
N LYS A 159 -11.39 1.37 21.69
CA LYS A 159 -11.50 2.73 21.16
C LYS A 159 -12.46 3.51 22.06
N ALA A 160 -11.95 4.54 22.70
CA ALA A 160 -12.65 5.23 23.78
C ALA A 160 -13.09 4.24 24.88
N ASN A 161 -14.41 4.08 25.09
CA ASN A 161 -14.96 3.16 26.09
C ASN A 161 -15.45 1.83 25.52
N ASP A 162 -15.38 1.65 24.19
CA ASP A 162 -15.94 0.50 23.48
C ASP A 162 -14.84 -0.44 22.99
N TRP A 163 -15.16 -1.73 22.94
CA TRP A 163 -14.33 -2.76 22.36
C TRP A 163 -14.86 -3.17 20.99
N TYR A 164 -13.94 -3.40 20.05
CA TYR A 164 -14.16 -3.90 18.70
C TYR A 164 -13.26 -5.11 18.46
N PHE A 165 -13.67 -5.98 17.56
CA PHE A 165 -12.86 -7.10 17.14
C PHE A 165 -12.63 -7.06 15.63
N TYR A 166 -11.37 -7.22 15.20
CA TYR A 166 -10.99 -7.32 13.80
C TYR A 166 -10.55 -8.74 13.51
N LYS A 167 -11.15 -9.37 12.50
CA LYS A 167 -10.89 -10.76 12.12
C LYS A 167 -9.46 -10.92 11.59
N THR A 168 -9.07 -12.15 11.22
CA THR A 168 -7.75 -12.45 10.62
C THR A 168 -7.56 -11.81 9.25
N ASP A 169 -8.65 -11.56 8.51
CA ASP A 169 -8.65 -10.79 7.26
C ASP A 169 -8.63 -9.25 7.48
N GLY A 170 -8.60 -8.81 8.74
CA GLY A 170 -8.62 -7.41 9.15
C GLY A 170 -10.00 -6.77 9.16
N SER A 171 -11.05 -7.42 8.66
CA SER A 171 -12.40 -6.84 8.67
C SER A 171 -12.98 -6.77 10.08
N ARG A 172 -13.68 -5.65 10.38
CA ARG A 172 -14.38 -5.49 11.66
C ARG A 172 -15.48 -6.54 11.80
N ALA A 173 -15.47 -7.26 12.90
CA ALA A 173 -16.48 -8.28 13.19
C ALA A 173 -17.83 -7.66 13.58
N VAL A 174 -18.91 -8.35 13.19
CA VAL A 174 -20.30 -8.12 13.59
C VAL A 174 -20.91 -9.48 13.92
N GLY A 175 -21.81 -9.54 14.88
CA GLY A 175 -22.40 -10.78 15.34
C GLY A 175 -21.49 -11.57 16.28
N TRP A 176 -21.68 -12.89 16.30
CA TRP A 176 -20.93 -13.76 17.20
C TRP A 176 -19.51 -14.03 16.72
N ILE A 177 -18.55 -13.94 17.64
CA ILE A 177 -17.16 -14.38 17.46
C ILE A 177 -16.74 -15.29 18.60
N LYS A 178 -15.77 -16.16 18.33
CA LYS A 178 -15.10 -16.97 19.35
C LYS A 178 -13.65 -16.53 19.51
N ASP A 179 -13.26 -16.19 20.73
CA ASP A 179 -11.87 -15.88 21.08
C ASP A 179 -11.51 -16.60 22.38
N LYS A 180 -10.40 -17.37 22.38
CA LYS A 180 -9.91 -18.11 23.56
C LYS A 180 -10.99 -18.88 24.31
N ASP A 181 -11.74 -19.70 23.59
CA ASP A 181 -12.83 -20.57 24.12
C ASP A 181 -14.06 -19.83 24.67
N LYS A 182 -14.13 -18.50 24.53
CA LYS A 182 -15.30 -17.70 24.89
C LYS A 182 -15.98 -17.14 23.65
N TRP A 183 -17.30 -17.04 23.73
CA TRP A 183 -18.10 -16.40 22.71
C TRP A 183 -18.44 -14.96 23.11
N TYR A 184 -18.38 -14.05 22.12
CA TYR A 184 -18.66 -12.64 22.26
C TYR A 184 -19.60 -12.20 21.15
N PHE A 185 -20.44 -11.19 21.43
CA PHE A 185 -21.36 -10.65 20.42
C PHE A 185 -21.02 -9.19 20.10
N LEU A 186 -20.71 -8.91 18.84
CA LEU A 186 -20.47 -7.55 18.32
C LEU A 186 -21.78 -7.07 17.69
N LYS A 187 -22.24 -5.86 18.09
CA LYS A 187 -23.42 -5.19 17.54
C LYS A 187 -23.20 -4.85 16.05
N GLU A 188 -24.25 -4.42 15.35
CA GLU A 188 -24.14 -4.00 13.93
C GLU A 188 -23.10 -2.89 13.70
N ASN A 189 -22.92 -1.99 14.66
CA ASN A 189 -21.89 -0.96 14.60
C ASN A 189 -20.49 -1.46 15.01
N GLY A 190 -20.34 -2.75 15.26
CA GLY A 190 -19.08 -3.41 15.63
C GLY A 190 -18.72 -3.33 17.12
N GLN A 191 -19.50 -2.63 17.95
CA GLN A 191 -19.22 -2.52 19.39
C GLN A 191 -19.51 -3.84 20.12
N LEU A 192 -18.66 -4.23 21.05
CA LEU A 192 -18.91 -5.37 21.94
C LEU A 192 -20.16 -5.13 22.80
N LEU A 193 -21.07 -6.09 22.81
CA LEU A 193 -22.19 -6.11 23.74
C LEU A 193 -21.67 -6.56 25.12
N VAL A 194 -21.93 -5.77 26.15
CA VAL A 194 -21.60 -6.09 27.55
C VAL A 194 -22.83 -5.93 28.44
N ASN A 195 -22.94 -6.72 29.50
CA ASN A 195 -24.06 -6.68 30.46
C ASN A 195 -25.44 -6.63 29.79
N GLY A 196 -25.66 -7.44 28.76
CA GLY A 196 -26.88 -7.33 27.96
C GLY A 196 -27.35 -8.65 27.37
N LYS A 197 -28.38 -8.56 26.55
CA LYS A 197 -28.90 -9.69 25.77
C LYS A 197 -28.74 -9.44 24.29
N THR A 198 -28.37 -10.48 23.56
CA THR A 198 -28.36 -10.45 22.08
C THR A 198 -29.78 -10.43 21.53
N PRO A 199 -29.97 -10.14 20.23
CA PRO A 199 -31.30 -10.23 19.61
C PRO A 199 -31.97 -11.61 19.77
N GLU A 200 -31.19 -12.68 19.83
CA GLU A 200 -31.65 -14.04 20.03
C GLU A 200 -31.93 -14.39 21.51
N GLY A 201 -31.69 -13.45 22.44
CA GLY A 201 -31.97 -13.58 23.86
C GLY A 201 -30.83 -14.15 24.72
N TYR A 202 -29.65 -14.39 24.15
CA TYR A 202 -28.49 -14.87 24.91
C TYR A 202 -27.90 -13.72 25.80
N THR A 203 -27.54 -14.06 27.04
CA THR A 203 -27.00 -13.10 28.00
C THR A 203 -25.49 -13.09 27.92
N VAL A 204 -24.87 -11.89 27.92
CA VAL A 204 -23.43 -11.68 28.06
C VAL A 204 -23.11 -10.93 29.35
N ASP A 205 -21.98 -11.23 29.94
CA ASP A 205 -21.51 -10.65 31.21
C ASP A 205 -20.85 -9.25 31.02
N SER A 206 -20.27 -8.73 32.07
CA SER A 206 -19.56 -7.44 32.07
C SER A 206 -18.28 -7.44 31.23
N SER A 207 -17.73 -8.60 30.91
CA SER A 207 -16.60 -8.75 29.97
C SER A 207 -17.05 -8.92 28.51
N GLY A 208 -18.38 -9.03 28.29
CA GLY A 208 -18.99 -9.34 27.00
C GLY A 208 -19.02 -10.83 26.67
N ALA A 209 -18.53 -11.69 27.56
CA ALA A 209 -18.54 -13.13 27.35
C ALA A 209 -19.95 -13.72 27.52
N TRP A 210 -20.34 -14.61 26.62
CA TRP A 210 -21.60 -15.33 26.72
C TRP A 210 -21.66 -16.14 28.01
N LEU A 211 -22.74 -15.92 28.80
CA LEU A 211 -23.10 -16.72 29.91
C LEU A 211 -23.88 -17.93 29.40
N VAL A 212 -23.20 -19.08 29.37
CA VAL A 212 -23.93 -20.33 29.20
C VAL A 212 -24.83 -20.46 30.42
N ASP A 213 -26.16 -20.36 30.24
CA ASP A 213 -27.10 -20.60 31.32
C ASP A 213 -26.86 -22.03 31.85
N VAL A 214 -26.06 -22.15 32.89
CA VAL A 214 -26.04 -23.33 33.72
C VAL A 214 -27.41 -23.32 34.42
N PRO A 215 -28.24 -24.35 34.27
CA PRO A 215 -29.47 -24.40 35.05
C PRO A 215 -29.09 -24.30 36.54
N VAL A 216 -29.48 -23.21 37.17
CA VAL A 216 -29.41 -23.14 38.63
C VAL A 216 -30.35 -24.26 39.11
N GLU A 217 -29.80 -25.33 39.67
CA GLU A 217 -30.59 -26.28 40.42
C GLU A 217 -31.25 -25.52 41.56
N LYS A 218 -32.50 -25.11 41.34
CA LYS A 218 -33.38 -24.74 42.44
C LYS A 218 -33.62 -25.99 43.24
N SER A 219 -32.90 -26.12 44.33
CA SER A 219 -33.26 -27.05 45.39
C SER A 219 -34.68 -26.71 45.88
N THR A 220 -35.51 -27.67 45.85
CA THR A 220 -36.72 -27.95 46.56
C THR A 220 -38.05 -27.84 45.78
N THR A 221 -38.52 -29.03 45.50
CA THR A 221 -39.86 -29.54 45.71
C THR A 221 -40.94 -29.20 44.67
N THR A 222 -41.27 -30.26 43.94
CA THR A 222 -42.59 -30.72 43.49
C THR A 222 -43.08 -30.36 42.10
N LYS A 223 -43.17 -31.46 41.34
CA LYS A 223 -44.03 -31.78 40.18
C LYS A 223 -43.56 -31.46 38.78
N VAL A 224 -43.08 -32.54 38.22
CA VAL A 224 -43.19 -33.05 36.82
C VAL A 224 -44.10 -32.22 35.91
N THR A 225 -43.53 -31.65 34.86
CA THR A 225 -43.93 -31.97 33.48
C THR A 225 -42.81 -31.53 32.52
N SER A 226 -42.54 -32.42 31.59
CA SER A 226 -41.55 -32.38 30.51
C SER A 226 -41.56 -31.11 29.67
N ASN A 227 -40.37 -30.56 29.35
CA ASN A 227 -40.12 -30.11 27.99
C ASN A 227 -38.65 -30.15 27.64
N SER A 228 -38.33 -31.04 26.73
CA SER A 228 -37.03 -31.39 26.20
C SER A 228 -36.56 -30.47 25.02
N GLU A 229 -37.07 -29.26 24.91
CA GLU A 229 -36.84 -28.43 23.71
C GLU A 229 -35.68 -27.42 23.82
N THR A 230 -35.12 -27.20 25.03
CA THR A 230 -34.17 -26.12 25.23
C THR A 230 -32.70 -26.50 24.96
N LYS A 231 -32.37 -27.79 24.91
CA LYS A 231 -30.99 -28.25 24.65
C LYS A 231 -30.63 -28.33 23.17
N GLU A 232 -31.61 -28.66 22.37
CA GLU A 232 -31.42 -28.82 20.91
C GLU A 232 -31.23 -27.49 20.19
N SER A 233 -31.93 -26.43 20.62
CA SER A 233 -31.81 -25.09 20.05
C SER A 233 -30.44 -24.46 20.33
N LYS A 234 -29.82 -24.70 21.51
CA LYS A 234 -28.51 -24.16 21.87
C LYS A 234 -27.36 -24.86 21.15
N GLU A 235 -27.50 -26.14 20.87
CA GLU A 235 -26.50 -26.92 20.14
C GLU A 235 -26.51 -26.64 18.63
N VAL A 236 -27.70 -26.37 18.07
CA VAL A 236 -27.89 -25.97 16.68
C VAL A 236 -27.21 -24.60 16.43
N VAL A 237 -27.43 -23.62 17.32
CA VAL A 237 -26.77 -22.28 17.20
C VAL A 237 -25.25 -22.39 17.30
N LYS A 238 -24.75 -23.28 18.19
CA LYS A 238 -23.28 -23.49 18.31
C LYS A 238 -22.69 -24.13 17.04
N LYS A 239 -23.40 -25.07 16.44
CA LYS A 239 -23.03 -25.70 15.15
C LYS A 239 -23.13 -24.72 13.97
N ASP A 240 -24.16 -23.86 13.95
CA ASP A 240 -24.31 -22.84 12.90
C ASP A 240 -23.25 -21.77 13.00
N LEU A 241 -22.79 -21.40 14.21
CA LEU A 241 -21.69 -20.48 14.41
C LEU A 241 -20.35 -21.08 14.00
N GLU A 242 -20.08 -22.35 14.34
CA GLU A 242 -18.86 -23.06 13.95
C GLU A 242 -18.78 -23.31 12.42
N ASN A 243 -19.91 -23.53 11.74
CA ASN A 243 -19.97 -23.72 10.29
C ASN A 243 -19.82 -22.40 9.48
N ARG A 244 -20.08 -21.23 10.09
CA ARG A 244 -19.86 -19.93 9.44
C ARG A 244 -18.39 -19.47 9.44
N GLU A 245 -17.57 -19.96 10.37
CA GLU A 245 -16.14 -19.65 10.41
C GLU A 245 -15.34 -20.29 9.25
N THR A 246 -15.83 -21.37 8.65
CA THR A 246 -15.10 -22.12 7.60
C THR A 246 -15.35 -21.63 6.16
N SER A 247 -16.31 -20.73 5.92
CA SER A 247 -16.67 -20.31 4.55
C SER A 247 -16.19 -18.93 4.11
N GLN A 248 -15.28 -18.27 4.85
CA GLN A 248 -14.83 -16.91 4.52
C GLN A 248 -13.32 -16.81 4.18
N HIS A 249 -12.79 -17.78 3.46
CA HIS A 249 -11.35 -17.76 3.09
C HIS A 249 -11.08 -17.59 1.59
N GLU A 250 -11.99 -16.98 0.81
CA GLU A 250 -11.68 -16.65 -0.58
C GLU A 250 -12.09 -15.22 -0.94
N GLY A 251 -11.13 -14.46 -1.44
CA GLY A 251 -11.36 -13.31 -2.32
C GLY A 251 -10.87 -11.94 -1.87
N VAL A 252 -9.59 -11.69 -1.93
CA VAL A 252 -9.08 -10.31 -2.09
C VAL A 252 -8.57 -10.17 -3.51
N THR A 253 -9.45 -9.76 -4.43
CA THR A 253 -9.04 -9.31 -5.77
C THR A 253 -8.85 -7.80 -5.77
N SER A 254 -7.69 -7.37 -6.26
CA SER A 254 -7.33 -5.97 -6.44
C SER A 254 -8.15 -5.32 -7.55
N PHE A 255 -8.85 -4.23 -7.27
CA PHE A 255 -9.40 -3.33 -8.27
C PHE A 255 -8.67 -1.98 -8.22
N SER A 256 -8.15 -1.58 -9.37
CA SER A 256 -7.48 -0.31 -9.60
C SER A 256 -8.45 0.66 -10.29
N THR A 257 -8.61 1.86 -9.76
CA THR A 257 -9.14 3.00 -10.54
C THR A 257 -8.23 4.21 -10.32
N SER A 258 -7.62 4.65 -11.43
CA SER A 258 -6.54 5.65 -11.47
C SER A 258 -7.04 7.00 -12.02
N GLN A 259 -7.91 7.74 -11.35
CA GLN A 259 -8.39 9.00 -11.91
C GLN A 259 -8.08 10.30 -11.14
N ASP A 260 -7.58 10.25 -9.89
CA ASP A 260 -7.40 11.47 -9.09
C ASP A 260 -5.95 11.91 -8.79
N LEU A 261 -4.96 11.27 -9.41
CA LEU A 261 -3.55 11.58 -9.13
C LEU A 261 -3.03 12.88 -9.74
N THR A 262 -3.68 13.37 -10.80
CA THR A 262 -3.17 14.50 -11.59
C THR A 262 -3.24 15.85 -10.89
N SER A 263 -4.20 16.06 -9.98
CA SER A 263 -4.44 17.36 -9.35
C SER A 263 -3.53 17.65 -8.13
N VAL A 264 -3.06 16.61 -7.44
CA VAL A 264 -2.29 16.78 -6.20
C VAL A 264 -0.77 16.91 -6.46
N ILE A 265 -0.30 16.33 -7.57
CA ILE A 265 1.15 16.29 -7.88
C ILE A 265 1.57 17.43 -8.81
N SER A 266 0.67 17.97 -9.66
CA SER A 266 0.97 19.13 -10.53
C SER A 266 1.29 20.43 -9.76
N GLN A 267 0.81 20.58 -8.53
CA GLN A 267 1.14 21.75 -7.70
C GLN A 267 2.55 21.71 -7.07
N SER A 268 3.26 20.56 -7.13
CA SER A 268 4.60 20.44 -6.55
C SER A 268 5.75 20.69 -7.52
N SER A 269 5.49 20.69 -8.84
CA SER A 269 6.49 20.99 -9.86
C SER A 269 6.66 22.50 -10.14
N GLU A 270 5.64 23.32 -9.86
CA GLU A 270 5.70 24.78 -10.08
C GLU A 270 6.46 25.55 -8.99
N THR A 271 6.58 25.01 -7.76
CA THR A 271 7.29 25.68 -6.66
C THR A 271 8.81 25.55 -6.73
N SER A 272 9.34 24.65 -7.55
CA SER A 272 10.81 24.50 -7.73
C SER A 272 11.38 25.38 -8.85
N ALA A 273 10.55 25.89 -9.75
CA ALA A 273 11.00 26.75 -10.86
C ALA A 273 11.15 28.24 -10.47
N ASN A 274 10.46 28.69 -9.42
CA ASN A 274 10.44 30.12 -9.03
C ASN A 274 11.47 30.52 -7.95
N LYS A 275 12.43 29.65 -7.59
CA LYS A 275 13.43 29.96 -6.57
C LYS A 275 14.83 30.24 -7.12
N SER A 276 15.01 30.25 -8.44
CA SER A 276 16.32 30.48 -9.08
C SER A 276 16.49 31.88 -9.73
N GLU A 277 15.51 32.80 -9.59
CA GLU A 277 15.60 34.13 -10.19
C GLU A 277 15.84 35.30 -9.20
N LEU A 278 16.15 35.03 -7.95
CA LEU A 278 16.48 36.10 -6.98
C LEU A 278 17.76 35.77 -6.22
N GLU A 279 18.90 35.78 -6.89
CA GLU A 279 20.22 36.12 -6.32
C GLU A 279 21.23 36.24 -7.49
N GLN A 280 21.40 37.48 -7.95
CA GLN A 280 22.62 37.96 -8.56
C GLN A 280 23.49 38.64 -7.50
#